data_94dac719472373aedd1868569010284f
#
_entry.id   94dac719472373aedd1868569010284f
#
_cell.length_a   1.000
_cell.length_b   1.000
_cell.length_c   1.000
_cell.angle_alpha   90.00
_cell.angle_beta   90.00
_cell.angle_gamma   90.00
#
_symmetry.space_group_name_H-M   'P 1'
#
loop_
_entity.id
_entity.type
_entity.pdbx_description
1 polymer ?
#
loop_
_entity_poly.entity_id
_entity_poly.type
_entity_poly.pdbx_seq_one_letter_code
_entity_poly.pdbx_strand_id
1 'polypeptide(L)'
;IGMLWKSLHREQRPSGVGQNTILQEVTQDNTWNTASYAVARQLTVQTLADSAATALDFRMAALPKSSTAVGKEWFNDVSFVGDSLTQGMQLYEEGMQNAMFCAYKGVGPNVIVNGTTCKRTDGVAEVPLEALTAQQPRAIYVLLGTNVLGRDTDYSSFLTYYRLMLDMLSQTLPNAKIYVQSITPVRPEVCQKSGHEGLNRDRLCQINNELAAIALEKNCYFLNLWEVLADENGDLIESYAQPDGYHLRPAGYAVWTDYLCSHTEG
;
A
#
# COMPACT_ATOMS: atom_id res chain seq x y z
N ILE A 1 11.41 17.90 9.99
CA ILE A 1 11.04 16.70 9.22
C ILE A 1 11.02 17.05 7.73
N GLY A 2 10.37 18.12 7.31
CA GLY A 2 10.34 18.56 5.91
C GLY A 2 11.69 18.99 5.32
N MET A 3 12.59 19.56 6.12
CA MET A 3 13.92 19.96 5.68
C MET A 3 14.88 18.78 5.51
N LEU A 4 14.81 17.78 6.38
CA LEU A 4 15.60 16.54 6.24
C LEU A 4 15.18 15.74 5.00
N TRP A 5 13.89 15.72 4.71
CA TRP A 5 13.36 15.06 3.52
C TRP A 5 13.86 15.69 2.22
N LYS A 6 13.88 17.03 2.14
CA LYS A 6 14.41 17.75 0.98
C LYS A 6 15.93 17.51 0.79
N SER A 7 16.66 17.33 1.87
CA SER A 7 18.10 17.07 1.82
C SER A 7 18.42 15.67 1.33
N LEU A 8 17.70 14.66 1.81
CA LEU A 8 17.94 13.25 1.45
C LEU A 8 17.61 12.94 -0.02
N HIS A 9 16.71 13.74 -0.62
CA HIS A 9 16.26 13.48 -1.98
C HIS A 9 16.91 14.37 -3.05
N ARG A 10 17.70 15.36 -2.63
CA ARG A 10 18.39 16.28 -3.54
C ARG A 10 19.52 15.64 -4.34
N GLU A 11 20.07 14.52 -3.84
CA GLU A 11 21.19 13.81 -4.48
C GLU A 11 20.78 12.88 -5.63
N GLN A 12 19.49 12.68 -5.88
CA GLN A 12 18.98 11.72 -6.87
C GLN A 12 18.47 12.34 -8.18
N ARG A 13 18.89 13.58 -8.53
CA ARG A 13 18.51 14.17 -9.82
C ARG A 13 19.32 13.57 -10.97
N PRO A 14 18.72 12.89 -11.94
CA PRO A 14 19.37 12.65 -13.22
C PRO A 14 19.51 14.02 -13.94
N SER A 15 20.73 14.35 -14.31
CA SER A 15 20.98 15.54 -15.12
C SER A 15 20.45 15.32 -16.55
N GLY A 16 19.52 16.12 -17.01
CA GLY A 16 19.27 16.30 -18.43
C GLY A 16 17.94 15.89 -19.03
N VAL A 17 16.96 15.42 -18.24
CA VAL A 17 15.59 15.17 -18.74
C VAL A 17 14.63 16.15 -18.06
N GLY A 18 13.86 16.88 -18.82
CA GLY A 18 12.86 17.82 -18.30
C GLY A 18 11.83 17.06 -17.45
N GLN A 19 11.79 17.38 -16.16
CA GLN A 19 10.92 16.73 -15.18
C GLN A 19 9.45 16.75 -15.60
N ASN A 20 9.02 17.82 -16.26
CA ASN A 20 7.65 17.97 -16.74
C ASN A 20 7.28 17.00 -17.87
N THR A 21 8.25 16.58 -18.68
CA THR A 21 7.97 15.65 -19.79
C THR A 21 7.64 14.26 -19.29
N ILE A 22 8.36 13.78 -18.28
CA ILE A 22 8.12 12.43 -17.73
C ILE A 22 6.84 12.38 -16.91
N LEU A 23 6.53 13.43 -16.14
CA LEU A 23 5.25 13.54 -15.45
C LEU A 23 4.08 13.52 -16.44
N GLN A 24 4.24 14.22 -17.58
CA GLN A 24 3.21 14.27 -18.59
C GLN A 24 3.03 12.90 -19.29
N GLU A 25 4.10 12.18 -19.53
CA GLU A 25 4.02 10.80 -20.08
C GLU A 25 3.31 9.85 -19.12
N VAL A 26 3.63 9.87 -17.83
CA VAL A 26 2.99 9.00 -16.83
C VAL A 26 1.53 9.37 -16.61
N THR A 27 1.19 10.65 -16.60
CA THR A 27 -0.21 11.10 -16.41
C THR A 27 -1.08 10.92 -17.65
N GLN A 28 -0.48 10.84 -18.85
CA GLN A 28 -1.20 10.55 -20.09
C GLN A 28 -1.32 9.05 -20.38
N ASP A 29 -0.47 8.24 -19.75
CA ASP A 29 -0.54 6.79 -19.85
C ASP A 29 -1.65 6.28 -18.93
N ASN A 30 -2.85 6.16 -19.52
CA ASN A 30 -3.99 5.53 -18.84
C ASN A 30 -3.84 4.02 -18.72
N THR A 31 -2.77 3.44 -19.25
CA THR A 31 -2.48 2.03 -19.07
C THR A 31 -1.72 1.83 -17.76
N TRP A 32 -2.08 0.83 -16.99
CA TRP A 32 -1.43 0.45 -15.76
C TRP A 32 -0.18 -0.38 -16.05
N ASN A 33 0.67 0.15 -16.93
CA ASN A 33 1.86 -0.51 -17.46
C ASN A 33 3.05 -0.32 -16.52
N THR A 34 3.61 -1.42 -16.07
CA THR A 34 4.77 -1.47 -15.16
C THR A 34 6.05 -0.83 -15.74
N ALA A 35 6.21 -0.81 -17.07
CA ALA A 35 7.38 -0.21 -17.72
C ALA A 35 7.51 1.30 -17.44
N SER A 36 6.37 2.01 -17.29
CA SER A 36 6.35 3.44 -16.97
C SER A 36 6.87 3.76 -15.57
N TYR A 37 6.78 2.82 -14.64
CA TYR A 37 7.19 3.00 -13.25
C TYR A 37 8.68 3.15 -13.06
N ALA A 38 9.48 2.32 -13.73
CA ALA A 38 10.93 2.32 -13.59
C ALA A 38 11.53 3.68 -13.97
N VAL A 39 10.98 4.34 -14.99
CA VAL A 39 11.39 5.67 -15.43
C VAL A 39 10.88 6.75 -14.49
N ALA A 40 9.61 6.69 -14.11
CA ALA A 40 8.98 7.67 -13.26
C ALA A 40 9.63 7.73 -11.86
N ARG A 41 9.99 6.59 -11.29
CA ARG A 41 10.57 6.51 -9.94
C ARG A 41 11.88 7.28 -9.79
N GLN A 42 12.71 7.36 -10.81
CA GLN A 42 13.99 8.07 -10.77
C GLN A 42 13.82 9.58 -10.54
N LEU A 43 12.68 10.14 -10.90
CA LEU A 43 12.40 11.59 -10.84
C LEU A 43 11.44 11.98 -9.72
N THR A 44 10.67 11.03 -9.21
CA THR A 44 9.48 11.23 -8.39
C THR A 44 9.65 12.21 -7.25
N VAL A 45 10.61 11.92 -6.39
CA VAL A 45 10.71 12.59 -5.09
C VAL A 45 11.07 14.05 -5.25
N GLN A 46 11.86 14.36 -6.25
CA GLN A 46 12.30 15.72 -6.51
C GLN A 46 11.20 16.57 -7.15
N THR A 47 10.47 15.98 -8.07
CA THR A 47 9.38 16.66 -8.76
C THR A 47 8.27 17.06 -7.79
N LEU A 48 7.99 16.21 -6.79
CA LEU A 48 7.04 16.50 -5.73
C LEU A 48 7.48 17.65 -4.82
N ALA A 49 8.79 17.77 -4.57
CA ALA A 49 9.32 18.89 -3.78
C ALA A 49 9.20 20.23 -4.49
N ASP A 50 9.24 20.22 -5.81
CA ASP A 50 9.27 21.44 -6.66
C ASP A 50 7.87 21.86 -7.14
N SER A 51 6.89 20.99 -7.10
CA SER A 51 5.55 21.17 -7.65
C SER A 51 4.48 21.08 -6.55
N ALA A 52 4.24 22.17 -5.86
CA ALA A 52 3.18 22.27 -4.86
C ALA A 52 1.75 22.20 -5.43
N ALA A 53 1.60 22.16 -6.75
CA ALA A 53 0.32 22.27 -7.44
C ALA A 53 -0.07 21.02 -8.24
N THR A 54 0.80 20.03 -8.39
CA THR A 54 0.50 18.81 -9.14
C THR A 54 0.21 17.67 -8.17
N ALA A 55 -0.97 17.09 -8.25
CA ALA A 55 -1.30 15.90 -7.47
C ALA A 55 -0.26 14.79 -7.75
N LEU A 56 0.26 14.20 -6.68
CA LEU A 56 1.16 13.06 -6.79
C LEU A 56 0.44 11.90 -7.46
N ASP A 57 1.00 11.35 -8.51
CA ASP A 57 0.61 10.05 -9.01
C ASP A 57 1.28 8.97 -8.14
N PHE A 58 0.51 8.15 -7.45
CA PHE A 58 1.02 7.11 -6.54
C PHE A 58 1.96 6.11 -7.23
N ARG A 59 1.77 5.89 -8.53
CA ARG A 59 2.65 5.03 -9.33
C ARG A 59 4.10 5.52 -9.32
N MET A 60 4.29 6.83 -9.28
CA MET A 60 5.62 7.47 -9.26
C MET A 60 6.32 7.37 -7.90
N ALA A 61 5.57 7.21 -6.82
CA ALA A 61 6.09 7.08 -5.46
C ALA A 61 6.49 5.66 -5.10
N ALA A 62 6.08 4.68 -5.90
CA ALA A 62 6.30 3.27 -5.61
C ALA A 62 7.79 2.90 -5.55
N LEU A 63 8.14 2.05 -4.60
CA LEU A 63 9.46 1.42 -4.54
C LEU A 63 9.71 0.65 -5.84
N PRO A 64 10.82 0.88 -6.54
CA PRO A 64 11.10 0.19 -7.78
C PRO A 64 11.41 -1.29 -7.53
N LYS A 65 11.19 -2.09 -8.55
CA LYS A 65 11.57 -3.51 -8.53
C LYS A 65 13.06 -3.68 -8.24
N SER A 66 13.37 -4.52 -7.27
CA SER A 66 14.74 -4.90 -6.93
C SER A 66 15.38 -5.70 -8.06
N SER A 67 16.69 -5.58 -8.22
CA SER A 67 17.46 -6.40 -9.18
C SER A 67 17.47 -7.89 -8.82
N THR A 68 17.27 -8.21 -7.54
CA THR A 68 17.22 -9.58 -7.02
C THR A 68 16.01 -9.72 -6.12
N ALA A 69 15.11 -10.64 -6.46
CA ALA A 69 13.99 -10.97 -5.61
C ALA A 69 14.47 -11.79 -4.40
N VAL A 70 13.79 -11.57 -3.25
CA VAL A 70 13.99 -12.41 -2.06
C VAL A 70 13.04 -13.61 -2.10
N GLY A 71 13.34 -14.65 -1.32
CA GLY A 71 12.40 -15.74 -1.07
C GLY A 71 11.36 -15.40 0.00
N LYS A 72 10.34 -16.24 0.11
CA LYS A 72 9.27 -16.05 1.12
C LYS A 72 9.77 -16.12 2.57
N GLU A 73 10.86 -16.81 2.82
CA GLU A 73 11.54 -16.87 4.12
C GLU A 73 12.02 -15.50 4.60
N TRP A 74 12.20 -14.54 3.70
CA TRP A 74 12.53 -13.16 4.05
C TRP A 74 11.46 -12.51 4.95
N PHE A 75 10.22 -12.98 4.87
CA PHE A 75 9.11 -12.46 5.65
C PHE A 75 8.93 -13.10 7.03
N ASN A 76 9.79 -14.04 7.45
CA ASN A 76 9.62 -14.78 8.71
C ASN A 76 9.61 -13.90 9.97
N ASP A 77 10.28 -12.76 9.95
CA ASP A 77 10.34 -11.78 11.04
C ASP A 77 9.71 -10.43 10.66
N VAL A 78 8.74 -10.48 9.77
CA VAL A 78 7.99 -9.35 9.25
C VAL A 78 6.54 -9.45 9.71
N SER A 79 5.91 -8.32 10.02
CA SER A 79 4.49 -8.25 10.34
C SER A 79 3.68 -7.67 9.19
N PHE A 80 2.57 -8.33 8.87
CA PHE A 80 1.54 -7.82 7.99
C PHE A 80 0.40 -7.25 8.82
N VAL A 81 0.09 -5.98 8.62
CA VAL A 81 -0.99 -5.26 9.30
C VAL A 81 -2.09 -4.98 8.29
N GLY A 82 -3.29 -5.47 8.54
CA GLY A 82 -4.35 -5.30 7.57
C GLY A 82 -5.73 -5.79 7.99
N ASP A 83 -6.57 -5.93 6.99
CA ASP A 83 -7.94 -6.42 7.13
C ASP A 83 -8.12 -7.83 6.52
N SER A 84 -9.35 -8.11 6.03
CA SER A 84 -9.67 -9.41 5.42
C SER A 84 -8.85 -9.74 4.17
N LEU A 85 -8.36 -8.75 3.43
CA LEU A 85 -7.45 -8.97 2.32
C LEU A 85 -6.11 -9.54 2.81
N THR A 86 -5.58 -8.99 3.88
CA THR A 86 -4.34 -9.47 4.50
C THR A 86 -4.53 -10.85 5.16
N GLN A 87 -5.71 -11.10 5.74
CA GLN A 87 -6.06 -12.46 6.22
C GLN A 87 -6.05 -13.50 5.09
N GLY A 88 -6.50 -13.11 3.90
CA GLY A 88 -6.45 -13.98 2.73
C GLY A 88 -5.02 -14.37 2.32
N MET A 89 -4.06 -13.47 2.45
CA MET A 89 -2.64 -13.81 2.23
C MET A 89 -2.19 -14.88 3.23
N GLN A 90 -2.49 -14.73 4.50
CA GLN A 90 -2.20 -15.73 5.53
C GLN A 90 -2.83 -17.10 5.21
N LEU A 91 -4.03 -17.09 4.63
CA LEU A 91 -4.80 -18.31 4.36
C LEU A 91 -4.33 -19.05 3.10
N TYR A 92 -4.01 -18.31 2.03
CA TYR A 92 -3.82 -18.90 0.70
C TYR A 92 -2.35 -18.99 0.27
N GLU A 93 -1.42 -18.26 0.89
CA GLU A 93 -0.04 -18.24 0.46
C GLU A 93 0.84 -19.19 1.28
N GLU A 94 1.17 -20.33 0.69
CA GLU A 94 2.16 -21.26 1.23
C GLU A 94 3.54 -20.57 1.30
N GLY A 95 4.25 -20.79 2.40
CA GLY A 95 5.55 -20.17 2.67
C GLY A 95 5.48 -18.84 3.39
N MET A 96 4.29 -18.27 3.60
CA MET A 96 4.08 -17.06 4.39
C MET A 96 3.64 -17.34 5.84
N GLN A 97 3.51 -18.61 6.23
CA GLN A 97 2.96 -18.99 7.54
C GLN A 97 3.83 -18.58 8.72
N ASN A 98 5.13 -18.35 8.49
CA ASN A 98 6.05 -17.88 9.53
C ASN A 98 6.09 -16.35 9.65
N ALA A 99 5.46 -15.63 8.74
CA ALA A 99 5.22 -14.20 8.90
C ALA A 99 4.22 -13.95 10.02
N MET A 100 4.28 -12.78 10.63
CA MET A 100 3.35 -12.38 11.68
C MET A 100 2.20 -11.61 11.07
N PHE A 101 0.95 -11.98 11.41
CA PHE A 101 -0.24 -11.33 10.87
C PHE A 101 -1.05 -10.64 11.96
N CYS A 102 -1.05 -9.32 11.95
CA CYS A 102 -1.97 -8.47 12.70
C CYS A 102 -3.09 -8.01 11.76
N ALA A 103 -3.90 -8.99 11.35
CA ALA A 103 -4.93 -8.81 10.32
C ALA A 103 -6.31 -9.18 10.88
N TYR A 104 -7.28 -8.25 10.74
CA TYR A 104 -8.58 -8.39 11.38
C TYR A 104 -9.69 -8.01 10.41
N LYS A 105 -10.74 -8.80 10.38
CA LYS A 105 -11.87 -8.61 9.47
C LYS A 105 -12.58 -7.27 9.73
N GLY A 106 -12.80 -6.50 8.68
CA GLY A 106 -13.67 -5.32 8.71
C GLY A 106 -13.08 -4.07 9.37
N VAL A 107 -11.76 -4.04 9.64
CA VAL A 107 -11.11 -2.93 10.34
C VAL A 107 -10.54 -1.88 9.39
N GLY A 108 -10.26 -0.71 9.96
CA GLY A 108 -9.53 0.39 9.35
C GLY A 108 -8.38 0.87 10.26
N PRO A 109 -7.62 1.91 9.88
CA PRO A 109 -6.49 2.41 10.66
C PRO A 109 -6.88 2.94 12.05
N ASN A 110 -8.13 3.36 12.24
CA ASN A 110 -8.67 3.84 13.51
C ASN A 110 -8.58 2.81 14.65
N VAL A 111 -8.67 1.52 14.35
CA VAL A 111 -8.58 0.50 15.41
C VAL A 111 -7.19 0.41 16.05
N ILE A 112 -6.14 0.69 15.27
CA ILE A 112 -4.77 0.74 15.77
C ILE A 112 -4.58 1.98 16.64
N VAL A 113 -5.00 3.14 16.12
CA VAL A 113 -4.89 4.44 16.82
C VAL A 113 -5.66 4.44 18.14
N ASN A 114 -6.86 3.87 18.15
CA ASN A 114 -7.75 3.86 19.31
C ASN A 114 -7.46 2.71 20.29
N GLY A 115 -6.49 1.83 20.01
CA GLY A 115 -6.21 0.67 20.85
C GLY A 115 -7.40 -0.28 20.98
N THR A 116 -8.17 -0.44 19.91
CA THR A 116 -9.36 -1.29 19.90
C THR A 116 -8.94 -2.76 19.92
N THR A 117 -9.58 -3.56 20.77
CA THR A 117 -9.40 -5.01 20.77
C THR A 117 -10.01 -5.60 19.49
N CYS A 118 -9.19 -6.35 18.77
CA CYS A 118 -9.56 -7.00 17.52
C CYS A 118 -9.46 -8.54 17.65
N LYS A 119 -10.18 -9.26 16.81
CA LYS A 119 -10.23 -10.70 16.84
C LYS A 119 -9.50 -11.29 15.63
N ARG A 120 -8.50 -12.14 15.89
CA ARG A 120 -7.76 -12.87 14.85
C ARG A 120 -8.61 -13.97 14.23
N THR A 121 -8.10 -14.57 13.16
CA THR A 121 -8.75 -15.73 12.48
C THR A 121 -8.90 -16.94 13.38
N ASP A 122 -7.98 -17.16 14.33
CA ASP A 122 -8.04 -18.24 15.32
C ASP A 122 -8.95 -17.93 16.52
N GLY A 123 -9.58 -16.77 16.53
CA GLY A 123 -10.51 -16.35 17.56
C GLY A 123 -9.88 -15.65 18.75
N VAL A 124 -8.56 -15.55 18.83
CA VAL A 124 -7.87 -14.81 19.89
C VAL A 124 -8.11 -13.32 19.75
N ALA A 125 -8.46 -12.68 20.86
CA ALA A 125 -8.63 -11.23 20.95
C ALA A 125 -7.30 -10.58 21.36
N GLU A 126 -6.90 -9.52 20.67
CA GLU A 126 -5.68 -8.77 20.95
C GLU A 126 -5.82 -7.30 20.57
N VAL A 127 -4.99 -6.45 21.15
CA VAL A 127 -4.81 -5.06 20.72
C VAL A 127 -3.68 -5.01 19.70
N PRO A 128 -3.92 -4.56 18.46
CA PRO A 128 -2.94 -4.65 17.37
C PRO A 128 -1.56 -4.10 17.68
N LEU A 129 -1.50 -2.91 18.30
CA LEU A 129 -0.22 -2.27 18.62
C LEU A 129 0.54 -3.00 19.72
N GLU A 130 -0.16 -3.60 20.71
CA GLU A 130 0.45 -4.43 21.74
C GLU A 130 1.03 -5.72 21.12
N ALA A 131 0.28 -6.36 20.21
CA ALA A 131 0.76 -7.54 19.50
C ALA A 131 2.02 -7.23 18.68
N LEU A 132 2.04 -6.14 17.92
CA LEU A 132 3.21 -5.69 17.17
C LEU A 132 4.40 -5.37 18.08
N THR A 133 4.14 -4.73 19.21
CA THR A 133 5.18 -4.42 20.21
C THR A 133 5.80 -5.70 20.77
N ALA A 134 4.99 -6.72 21.06
CA ALA A 134 5.48 -8.01 21.52
C ALA A 134 6.29 -8.78 20.47
N GLN A 135 5.92 -8.65 19.20
CA GLN A 135 6.56 -9.32 18.06
C GLN A 135 7.91 -8.71 17.68
N GLN A 136 8.08 -7.39 17.87
CA GLN A 136 9.29 -6.64 17.46
C GLN A 136 9.72 -6.94 16.01
N PRO A 137 8.85 -6.77 15.00
CA PRO A 137 9.17 -7.09 13.63
C PRO A 137 10.26 -6.15 13.08
N ARG A 138 11.12 -6.65 12.18
CA ARG A 138 12.09 -5.80 11.48
C ARG A 138 11.46 -4.97 10.35
N ALA A 139 10.30 -5.38 9.87
CA ALA A 139 9.52 -4.64 8.88
C ALA A 139 8.01 -4.85 9.07
N ILE A 140 7.23 -3.87 8.67
CA ILE A 140 5.76 -3.87 8.76
C ILE A 140 5.21 -3.54 7.38
N TYR A 141 4.34 -4.40 6.84
CA TYR A 141 3.58 -4.17 5.62
C TYR A 141 2.15 -3.82 5.98
N VAL A 142 1.69 -2.63 5.61
CA VAL A 142 0.35 -2.13 5.98
C VAL A 142 -0.55 -2.09 4.76
N LEU A 143 -1.71 -2.73 4.83
CA LEU A 143 -2.81 -2.59 3.88
C LEU A 143 -4.12 -2.45 4.63
N LEU A 144 -4.63 -1.23 4.74
CA LEU A 144 -5.89 -0.89 5.40
C LEU A 144 -6.63 0.19 4.60
N GLY A 145 -7.94 0.05 4.47
CA GLY A 145 -8.77 1.09 3.88
C GLY A 145 -10.04 0.59 3.20
N THR A 146 -10.03 -0.55 2.57
CA THR A 146 -11.15 -1.07 1.76
C THR A 146 -12.48 -1.03 2.52
N ASN A 147 -12.49 -1.40 3.80
CA ASN A 147 -13.72 -1.43 4.61
C ASN A 147 -14.28 -0.05 4.94
N VAL A 148 -13.42 0.93 5.16
CA VAL A 148 -13.83 2.32 5.43
C VAL A 148 -14.26 2.98 4.12
N LEU A 149 -13.45 2.86 3.07
CA LEU A 149 -13.63 3.54 1.80
C LEU A 149 -14.85 3.05 1.01
N GLY A 150 -15.28 1.82 1.22
CA GLY A 150 -16.47 1.27 0.60
C GLY A 150 -17.77 1.92 1.08
N ARG A 151 -17.79 2.47 2.30
CA ARG A 151 -18.97 3.02 2.98
C ARG A 151 -18.97 4.53 3.02
N ASP A 152 -17.81 5.14 3.26
CA ASP A 152 -17.72 6.57 3.53
C ASP A 152 -17.54 7.38 2.25
N THR A 153 -18.34 8.41 2.08
CA THR A 153 -18.22 9.37 0.97
C THR A 153 -17.07 10.34 1.19
N ASP A 154 -16.80 10.72 2.45
CA ASP A 154 -15.67 11.55 2.86
C ASP A 154 -14.58 10.67 3.48
N TYR A 155 -13.37 10.73 2.91
CA TYR A 155 -12.21 9.96 3.39
C TYR A 155 -11.19 10.80 4.18
N SER A 156 -11.52 12.02 4.57
CA SER A 156 -10.62 12.89 5.33
C SER A 156 -10.23 12.30 6.69
N SER A 157 -11.19 11.74 7.41
CA SER A 157 -10.96 11.05 8.68
C SER A 157 -10.08 9.82 8.51
N PHE A 158 -10.27 9.06 7.43
CA PHE A 158 -9.43 7.91 7.08
C PHE A 158 -7.97 8.34 6.93
N LEU A 159 -7.69 9.41 6.18
CA LEU A 159 -6.33 9.91 5.99
C LEU A 159 -5.72 10.42 7.30
N THR A 160 -6.52 11.08 8.15
CA THR A 160 -6.07 11.52 9.48
C THR A 160 -5.66 10.34 10.34
N TYR A 161 -6.48 9.30 10.42
CA TYR A 161 -6.16 8.09 11.18
C TYR A 161 -4.97 7.34 10.57
N TYR A 162 -4.82 7.36 9.25
CA TYR A 162 -3.68 6.72 8.60
C TYR A 162 -2.36 7.40 9.00
N ARG A 163 -2.30 8.73 9.02
CA ARG A 163 -1.15 9.49 9.51
C ARG A 163 -0.82 9.18 10.97
N LEU A 164 -1.83 9.22 11.84
CA LEU A 164 -1.66 8.90 13.26
C LEU A 164 -1.16 7.47 13.48
N MET A 165 -1.70 6.51 12.74
CA MET A 165 -1.26 5.12 12.78
C MET A 165 0.22 4.98 12.43
N LEU A 166 0.67 5.59 11.33
CA LEU A 166 2.07 5.53 10.93
C LEU A 166 2.99 6.20 11.95
N ASP A 167 2.56 7.31 12.56
CA ASP A 167 3.30 7.96 13.64
C ASP A 167 3.44 7.04 14.86
N MET A 168 2.35 6.38 15.26
CA MET A 168 2.36 5.43 16.38
C MET A 168 3.24 4.22 16.10
N LEU A 169 3.16 3.65 14.90
CA LEU A 169 4.01 2.53 14.49
C LEU A 169 5.49 2.92 14.50
N SER A 170 5.84 4.07 13.95
CA SER A 170 7.23 4.55 13.91
C SER A 170 7.78 4.87 15.30
N GLN A 171 6.95 5.40 16.20
CA GLN A 171 7.35 5.70 17.57
C GLN A 171 7.52 4.43 18.41
N THR A 172 6.63 3.45 18.23
CA THR A 172 6.63 2.21 19.01
C THR A 172 7.69 1.23 18.52
N LEU A 173 7.93 1.21 17.21
CA LEU A 173 8.85 0.28 16.54
C LEU A 173 9.84 1.05 15.66
N PRO A 174 10.75 1.83 16.29
CA PRO A 174 11.61 2.79 15.56
C PRO A 174 12.63 2.12 14.64
N ASN A 175 12.91 0.83 14.83
CA ASN A 175 13.82 0.06 14.00
C ASN A 175 13.13 -0.69 12.85
N ALA A 176 11.81 -0.73 12.82
CA ALA A 176 11.08 -1.42 11.78
C ALA A 176 10.96 -0.56 10.51
N LYS A 177 11.24 -1.15 9.36
CA LYS A 177 10.92 -0.53 8.06
C LYS A 177 9.41 -0.64 7.83
N ILE A 178 8.76 0.45 7.44
CA ILE A 178 7.32 0.45 7.19
C ILE A 178 7.06 0.56 5.69
N TYR A 179 6.29 -0.38 5.16
CA TYR A 179 5.85 -0.44 3.77
C TYR A 179 4.34 -0.20 3.72
N VAL A 180 3.94 0.95 3.21
CA VAL A 180 2.54 1.29 2.95
C VAL A 180 2.17 0.73 1.59
N GLN A 181 1.19 -0.16 1.54
CA GLN A 181 0.69 -0.73 0.30
C GLN A 181 -0.50 0.09 -0.22
N SER A 182 -0.59 0.28 -1.53
CA SER A 182 -1.75 0.91 -2.15
C SER A 182 -3.02 0.10 -1.85
N ILE A 183 -4.15 0.79 -1.67
CA ILE A 183 -5.45 0.12 -1.72
C ILE A 183 -5.55 -0.59 -3.07
N THR A 184 -5.96 -1.84 -3.05
CA THR A 184 -6.02 -2.70 -4.25
C THR A 184 -7.04 -2.18 -5.27
N PRO A 185 -6.83 -2.45 -6.57
CA PRO A 185 -7.87 -2.22 -7.56
C PRO A 185 -9.10 -3.09 -7.26
N VAL A 186 -10.24 -2.73 -7.79
CA VAL A 186 -11.52 -3.41 -7.59
C VAL A 186 -12.23 -3.60 -8.94
N ARG A 187 -13.33 -4.36 -8.94
CA ARG A 187 -14.28 -4.42 -10.05
C ARG A 187 -15.42 -3.42 -9.78
N PRO A 188 -15.35 -2.17 -10.28
CA PRO A 188 -16.25 -1.09 -9.85
C PRO A 188 -17.73 -1.40 -10.04
N GLU A 189 -18.09 -2.03 -11.17
CA GLU A 189 -19.48 -2.39 -11.48
C GLU A 189 -20.06 -3.39 -10.46
N VAL A 190 -19.23 -4.31 -9.98
CA VAL A 190 -19.66 -5.31 -9.00
C VAL A 190 -19.80 -4.65 -7.63
N CYS A 191 -18.83 -3.83 -7.25
CA CYS A 191 -18.83 -3.08 -5.99
C CYS A 191 -20.04 -2.15 -5.89
N GLN A 192 -20.38 -1.45 -6.97
CA GLN A 192 -21.56 -0.58 -7.03
C GLN A 192 -22.86 -1.36 -6.81
N LYS A 193 -23.01 -2.51 -7.46
CA LYS A 193 -24.19 -3.38 -7.31
C LYS A 193 -24.34 -3.92 -5.88
N SER A 194 -23.22 -4.04 -5.16
CA SER A 194 -23.18 -4.56 -3.79
C SER A 194 -23.28 -3.47 -2.73
N GLY A 195 -23.53 -2.21 -3.11
CA GLY A 195 -23.61 -1.07 -2.18
C GLY A 195 -22.27 -0.57 -1.67
N HIS A 196 -21.18 -0.87 -2.37
CA HIS A 196 -19.83 -0.37 -2.07
C HIS A 196 -19.40 0.65 -3.14
N GLU A 197 -20.20 1.68 -3.35
CA GLU A 197 -20.00 2.71 -4.37
C GLU A 197 -18.70 3.49 -4.20
N GLY A 198 -18.20 3.58 -2.96
CA GLY A 198 -16.93 4.18 -2.64
C GLY A 198 -15.72 3.42 -3.19
N LEU A 199 -15.88 2.15 -3.56
CA LEU A 199 -14.86 1.33 -4.21
C LEU A 199 -14.97 1.47 -5.72
N ASN A 200 -14.40 2.52 -6.24
CA ASN A 200 -14.31 2.77 -7.68
C ASN A 200 -12.90 3.26 -8.05
N ARG A 201 -12.52 3.05 -9.30
CA ARG A 201 -11.18 3.31 -9.82
C ARG A 201 -10.69 4.72 -9.52
N ASP A 202 -11.45 5.72 -9.95
CA ASP A 202 -11.00 7.11 -9.88
C ASP A 202 -10.79 7.57 -8.44
N ARG A 203 -11.72 7.21 -7.56
CA ARG A 203 -11.64 7.53 -6.14
C ARG A 203 -10.47 6.81 -5.46
N LEU A 204 -10.27 5.53 -5.76
CA LEU A 204 -9.15 4.77 -5.20
C LEU A 204 -7.79 5.28 -5.69
N CYS A 205 -7.70 5.74 -6.95
CA CYS A 205 -6.50 6.40 -7.45
C CYS A 205 -6.20 7.70 -6.68
N GLN A 206 -7.19 8.54 -6.43
CA GLN A 206 -7.03 9.75 -5.63
C GLN A 206 -6.56 9.43 -4.21
N ILE A 207 -7.18 8.44 -3.58
CA ILE A 207 -6.81 8.01 -2.22
C ILE A 207 -5.40 7.42 -2.20
N ASN A 208 -5.03 6.62 -3.18
CA ASN A 208 -3.68 6.09 -3.30
C ASN A 208 -2.63 7.19 -3.50
N ASN A 209 -2.96 8.25 -4.23
CA ASN A 209 -2.10 9.43 -4.33
C ASN A 209 -1.84 10.05 -2.95
N GLU A 210 -2.89 10.21 -2.14
CA GLU A 210 -2.76 10.73 -0.78
C GLU A 210 -1.98 9.78 0.14
N LEU A 211 -2.22 8.47 0.06
CA LEU A 211 -1.47 7.48 0.83
C LEU A 211 0.01 7.45 0.46
N ALA A 212 0.33 7.56 -0.82
CA ALA A 212 1.70 7.65 -1.29
C ALA A 212 2.40 8.91 -0.75
N ALA A 213 1.71 10.07 -0.78
CA ALA A 213 2.22 11.31 -0.21
C ALA A 213 2.46 11.18 1.30
N ILE A 214 1.53 10.58 2.03
CA ILE A 214 1.66 10.31 3.47
C ILE A 214 2.84 9.38 3.75
N ALA A 215 2.98 8.30 2.99
CA ALA A 215 4.11 7.37 3.15
C ALA A 215 5.45 8.09 2.99
N LEU A 216 5.60 8.92 1.97
CA LEU A 216 6.80 9.72 1.74
C LEU A 216 7.03 10.76 2.86
N GLU A 217 5.97 11.44 3.30
CA GLU A 217 6.01 12.39 4.42
C GLU A 217 6.53 11.73 5.72
N LYS A 218 6.10 10.50 5.97
CA LYS A 218 6.43 9.73 7.18
C LYS A 218 7.71 8.89 7.05
N ASN A 219 8.46 9.06 5.96
CA ASN A 219 9.67 8.27 5.68
C ASN A 219 9.41 6.75 5.62
N CYS A 220 8.24 6.38 5.11
CA CYS A 220 7.86 5.01 4.81
C CYS A 220 8.07 4.69 3.34
N TYR A 221 8.21 3.41 3.00
CA TYR A 221 8.16 2.96 1.62
C TYR A 221 6.71 2.89 1.14
N PHE A 222 6.49 3.13 -0.13
CA PHE A 222 5.18 2.92 -0.76
C PHE A 222 5.27 1.81 -1.79
N LEU A 223 4.28 0.91 -1.80
CA LEU A 223 4.18 -0.21 -2.72
C LEU A 223 2.92 -0.07 -3.56
N ASN A 224 3.07 -0.27 -4.87
CA ASN A 224 1.98 -0.16 -5.81
C ASN A 224 1.47 -1.53 -6.27
N LEU A 225 0.46 -2.06 -5.60
CA LEU A 225 -0.14 -3.35 -5.93
C LEU A 225 -0.91 -3.36 -7.26
N TRP A 226 -1.24 -2.19 -7.81
CA TRP A 226 -1.90 -2.10 -9.11
C TRP A 226 -1.03 -2.61 -10.26
N GLU A 227 0.29 -2.60 -10.06
CA GLU A 227 1.26 -3.14 -11.02
C GLU A 227 0.98 -4.58 -11.43
N VAL A 228 0.50 -5.39 -10.49
CA VAL A 228 0.27 -6.83 -10.68
C VAL A 228 -1.19 -7.23 -10.56
N LEU A 229 -2.05 -6.36 -10.01
CA LEU A 229 -3.46 -6.68 -9.77
C LEU A 229 -4.42 -5.96 -10.73
N ALA A 230 -4.00 -4.86 -11.37
CA ALA A 230 -4.86 -4.10 -12.26
C ALA A 230 -4.73 -4.56 -13.72
N ASP A 231 -5.86 -4.58 -14.43
CA ASP A 231 -5.90 -4.75 -15.87
C ASP A 231 -5.55 -3.43 -16.61
N GLU A 232 -5.60 -3.45 -17.92
CA GLU A 232 -5.30 -2.29 -18.77
C GLU A 232 -6.21 -1.07 -18.53
N ASN A 233 -7.39 -1.29 -17.93
CA ASN A 233 -8.34 -0.23 -17.58
C ASN A 233 -8.13 0.29 -16.16
N GLY A 234 -7.25 -0.33 -15.37
CA GLY A 234 -7.05 -0.03 -13.97
C GLY A 234 -8.07 -0.69 -13.04
N ASP A 235 -8.79 -1.69 -13.50
CA ASP A 235 -9.71 -2.49 -12.70
C ASP A 235 -9.02 -3.77 -12.24
N LEU A 236 -9.48 -4.34 -11.13
CA LEU A 236 -8.97 -5.64 -10.66
C LEU A 236 -9.14 -6.69 -11.77
N ILE A 237 -8.05 -7.38 -12.11
CA ILE A 237 -8.07 -8.47 -13.09
C ILE A 237 -9.16 -9.48 -12.69
N GLU A 238 -10.08 -9.76 -13.63
CA GLU A 238 -11.27 -10.55 -13.36
C GLU A 238 -10.97 -11.94 -12.79
N SER A 239 -9.94 -12.61 -13.31
CA SER A 239 -9.51 -13.92 -12.82
C SER A 239 -8.97 -13.90 -11.38
N TYR A 240 -8.57 -12.74 -10.87
CA TYR A 240 -8.12 -12.55 -9.50
C TYR A 240 -9.23 -12.12 -8.54
N ALA A 241 -10.37 -11.66 -9.07
CA ALA A 241 -11.48 -11.15 -8.27
C ALA A 241 -12.39 -12.28 -7.75
N GLN A 242 -12.79 -12.16 -6.48
CA GLN A 242 -13.93 -12.88 -5.94
C GLN A 242 -15.26 -12.27 -6.47
N PRO A 243 -16.40 -12.97 -6.31
CA PRO A 243 -17.71 -12.48 -6.78
C PRO A 243 -18.13 -11.11 -6.23
N ASP A 244 -17.57 -10.65 -5.12
CA ASP A 244 -17.85 -9.34 -4.52
C ASP A 244 -17.09 -8.18 -5.19
N GLY A 245 -16.10 -8.50 -6.04
CA GLY A 245 -15.38 -7.52 -6.85
C GLY A 245 -14.17 -6.85 -6.17
N TYR A 246 -13.85 -7.16 -4.91
CA TYR A 246 -12.71 -6.57 -4.21
C TYR A 246 -11.86 -7.56 -3.40
N HIS A 247 -12.40 -8.68 -2.94
CA HIS A 247 -11.57 -9.75 -2.37
C HIS A 247 -10.86 -10.53 -3.47
N LEU A 248 -9.70 -11.10 -3.13
CA LEU A 248 -8.87 -11.81 -4.08
C LEU A 248 -9.10 -13.32 -4.03
N ARG A 249 -8.93 -13.95 -5.18
CA ARG A 249 -8.77 -15.39 -5.32
C ARG A 249 -7.31 -15.79 -5.05
N PRO A 250 -6.99 -17.07 -4.83
CA PRO A 250 -5.63 -17.55 -4.61
C PRO A 250 -4.62 -17.04 -5.64
N ALA A 251 -4.98 -16.99 -6.93
CA ALA A 251 -4.10 -16.47 -7.99
C ALA A 251 -3.70 -14.99 -7.78
N GLY A 252 -4.60 -14.16 -7.24
CA GLY A 252 -4.30 -12.77 -6.91
C GLY A 252 -3.33 -12.66 -5.73
N TYR A 253 -3.44 -13.53 -4.74
CA TYR A 253 -2.48 -13.59 -3.63
C TYR A 253 -1.11 -14.04 -4.08
N ALA A 254 -1.02 -15.00 -5.01
CA ALA A 254 0.25 -15.47 -5.55
C ALA A 254 1.02 -14.32 -6.22
N VAL A 255 0.40 -13.56 -7.12
CA VAL A 255 1.07 -12.43 -7.79
C VAL A 255 1.37 -11.29 -6.83
N TRP A 256 0.54 -11.06 -5.82
CA TRP A 256 0.82 -10.09 -4.76
C TRP A 256 2.07 -10.47 -3.97
N THR A 257 2.17 -11.71 -3.53
CA THR A 257 3.36 -12.20 -2.80
C THR A 257 4.63 -12.13 -3.65
N ASP A 258 4.56 -12.51 -4.93
CA ASP A 258 5.69 -12.39 -5.86
C ASP A 258 6.12 -10.92 -6.06
N TYR A 259 5.15 -10.00 -6.11
CA TYR A 259 5.43 -8.56 -6.13
C TYR A 259 6.20 -8.14 -4.88
N LEU A 260 5.75 -8.55 -3.69
CA LEU A 260 6.44 -8.22 -2.44
C LEU A 260 7.88 -8.77 -2.43
N CYS A 261 8.10 -9.99 -2.91
CA CYS A 261 9.44 -10.58 -3.00
C CYS A 261 10.40 -9.76 -3.87
N SER A 262 9.89 -9.02 -4.83
CA SER A 262 10.70 -8.20 -5.74
C SER A 262 10.71 -6.71 -5.40
N HIS A 263 9.98 -6.26 -4.38
CA HIS A 263 9.84 -4.86 -3.99
C HIS A 263 10.10 -4.68 -2.48
N THR A 264 11.23 -5.19 -2.02
CA THR A 264 11.70 -5.01 -0.66
C THR A 264 13.08 -4.34 -0.66
N GLU A 265 13.38 -3.61 0.40
CA GLU A 265 14.73 -3.13 0.69
C GLU A 265 15.43 -4.11 1.63
N GLY A 266 16.52 -4.71 1.14
CA GLY A 266 17.33 -5.66 1.89
C GLY A 266 17.99 -5.11 3.15
#